data_7bfa4824cb68d851ae9356986326e61a
#
_entry.id   7bfa4824cb68d851ae9356986326e61a
#
_cell.length_a   1.000
_cell.length_b   1.000
_cell.length_c   1.000
_cell.angle_alpha   90.00
_cell.angle_beta   90.00
_cell.angle_gamma   90.00
#
_symmetry.space_group_name_H-M   'P 1'
#
loop_
_entity.id
_entity.type
_entity.pdbx_description
1 polymer ?
#
loop_
_entity_poly.entity_id
_entity_poly.type
_entity_poly.pdbx_seq_one_letter_code
_entity_poly.pdbx_strand_id
1 'polypeptide(L)'
;MNKTCIIITILLFQFKIVEAQSSVVVNEDSRVTSMMNQYLRINRSITHLSGWRVTVITTTDRRVMEQTKTEFQKNYNLSTKWEYKEPYYHLKAGAFLNRNDALYALESVKKKFSSAFISLDKIAYDEL
;
A
#
# COMPACT_ATOMS: atom_id res chain seq x y z
N MET A 1 53.78 23.12 37.06
CA MET A 1 53.17 22.77 35.78
C MET A 1 52.16 23.85 35.46
N ASN A 2 52.46 24.72 34.49
CA ASN A 2 51.69 25.96 34.28
C ASN A 2 50.30 25.64 33.68
N LYS A 3 49.26 26.25 34.23
CA LYS A 3 47.86 26.09 33.76
C LYS A 3 47.70 26.31 32.26
N THR A 4 48.56 27.13 31.68
CA THR A 4 48.64 27.37 30.22
C THR A 4 49.06 26.14 29.40
N CYS A 5 49.98 25.28 29.91
CA CYS A 5 50.36 24.04 29.22
C CYS A 5 49.21 23.02 29.15
N ILE A 6 48.37 22.93 30.19
CA ILE A 6 47.25 22.01 30.23
C ILE A 6 46.17 22.44 29.24
N ILE A 7 45.93 23.73 29.07
CA ILE A 7 44.96 24.26 28.11
C ILE A 7 45.41 23.99 26.67
N ILE A 8 46.71 24.15 26.36
CA ILE A 8 47.26 23.87 25.04
C ILE A 8 47.19 22.38 24.72
N THR A 9 47.41 21.51 25.70
CA THR A 9 47.32 20.04 25.47
C THR A 9 45.86 19.60 25.21
N ILE A 10 44.88 20.18 25.88
CA ILE A 10 43.46 19.92 25.66
C ILE A 10 43.02 20.44 24.29
N LEU A 11 43.51 21.60 23.85
CA LEU A 11 43.20 22.17 22.54
C LEU A 11 43.74 21.32 21.38
N LEU A 12 44.94 20.72 21.55
CA LEU A 12 45.54 19.82 20.54
C LEU A 12 44.86 18.45 20.43
N PHE A 13 44.12 18.02 21.46
CA PHE A 13 43.38 16.75 21.47
C PHE A 13 42.07 16.79 20.67
N GLN A 14 41.56 17.98 20.35
CA GLN A 14 40.29 18.15 19.61
C GLN A 14 40.44 17.95 18.10
N PHE A 15 41.66 17.82 17.52
CA PHE A 15 41.87 17.72 16.10
C PHE A 15 41.90 16.28 15.54
N LYS A 16 41.41 15.29 16.28
CA LYS A 16 41.30 13.89 15.82
C LYS A 16 39.89 13.48 15.46
N ILE A 17 39.13 14.34 14.76
CA ILE A 17 37.93 13.88 14.05
C ILE A 17 38.40 13.33 12.71
N VAL A 18 38.77 12.06 12.71
CA VAL A 18 39.03 11.32 11.48
C VAL A 18 37.69 11.01 10.83
N GLU A 19 37.42 11.68 9.73
CA GLU A 19 36.35 11.28 8.82
C GLU A 19 36.72 9.93 8.20
N ALA A 20 36.26 8.85 8.85
CA ALA A 20 36.29 7.51 8.26
C ALA A 20 35.06 7.31 7.37
N GLN A 21 34.90 8.16 6.35
CA GLN A 21 34.00 7.88 5.23
C GLN A 21 34.73 7.00 4.23
N SER A 22 34.77 5.70 4.47
CA SER A 22 35.11 4.75 3.43
C SER A 22 33.94 4.72 2.44
N SER A 23 34.09 5.40 1.31
CA SER A 23 33.18 5.21 0.18
C SER A 23 33.42 3.78 -0.34
N VAL A 24 32.47 2.90 -0.06
CA VAL A 24 32.43 1.57 -0.66
C VAL A 24 32.12 1.77 -2.14
N VAL A 25 33.16 1.68 -2.99
CA VAL A 25 32.96 1.65 -4.44
C VAL A 25 32.55 0.22 -4.80
N VAL A 26 31.24 0.03 -4.95
CA VAL A 26 30.67 -1.23 -5.47
C VAL A 26 30.90 -1.22 -6.98
N ASN A 27 31.84 -2.01 -7.44
CA ASN A 27 32.10 -2.23 -8.88
C ASN A 27 31.15 -3.35 -9.34
N GLU A 28 29.91 -3.00 -9.69
CA GLU A 28 28.92 -3.94 -10.17
C GLU A 28 29.16 -4.32 -11.64
N ASP A 29 28.96 -5.61 -11.97
CA ASP A 29 28.91 -6.06 -13.36
C ASP A 29 27.78 -5.32 -14.09
N SER A 30 28.04 -4.86 -15.31
CA SER A 30 27.08 -4.14 -16.15
C SER A 30 25.77 -4.91 -16.37
N ARG A 31 25.83 -6.24 -16.33
CA ARG A 31 24.67 -7.14 -16.39
C ARG A 31 23.79 -7.00 -15.15
N VAL A 32 24.38 -6.95 -13.95
CA VAL A 32 23.67 -6.78 -12.68
C VAL A 32 23.00 -5.42 -12.66
N THR A 33 23.72 -4.36 -13.04
CA THR A 33 23.18 -3.01 -13.13
C THR A 33 21.99 -2.93 -14.10
N SER A 34 22.10 -3.56 -15.27
CA SER A 34 21.01 -3.58 -16.27
C SER A 34 19.77 -4.33 -15.78
N MET A 35 19.95 -5.49 -15.14
CA MET A 35 18.88 -6.28 -14.53
C MET A 35 18.20 -5.51 -13.39
N MET A 36 18.97 -4.84 -12.53
CA MET A 36 18.43 -4.03 -11.45
C MET A 36 17.61 -2.85 -11.99
N ASN A 37 18.11 -2.16 -13.01
CA ASN A 37 17.38 -1.07 -13.65
C ASN A 37 16.09 -1.55 -14.32
N GLN A 38 16.08 -2.73 -14.92
CA GLN A 38 14.88 -3.35 -15.48
C GLN A 38 13.88 -3.71 -14.38
N TYR A 39 14.33 -4.31 -13.28
CA TYR A 39 13.51 -4.65 -12.13
C TYR A 39 12.86 -3.40 -11.51
N LEU A 40 13.63 -2.35 -11.27
CA LEU A 40 13.13 -1.08 -10.75
C LEU A 40 12.10 -0.44 -11.68
N ARG A 41 12.33 -0.48 -12.99
CA ARG A 41 11.39 0.06 -13.99
C ARG A 41 10.08 -0.71 -13.98
N ILE A 42 10.11 -2.04 -13.96
CA ILE A 42 8.92 -2.89 -13.90
C ILE A 42 8.15 -2.60 -12.60
N ASN A 43 8.82 -2.60 -11.44
CA ASN A 43 8.16 -2.37 -10.17
C ASN A 43 7.53 -0.97 -10.06
N ARG A 44 8.17 0.06 -10.62
CA ARG A 44 7.59 1.42 -10.68
C ARG A 44 6.39 1.52 -11.62
N SER A 45 6.27 0.62 -12.61
CA SER A 45 5.13 0.60 -13.53
C SER A 45 3.91 -0.13 -12.96
N ILE A 46 4.09 -0.94 -11.90
CA ILE A 46 2.98 -1.63 -11.23
C ILE A 46 2.24 -0.62 -10.37
N THR A 47 1.06 -0.22 -10.80
CA THR A 47 0.18 0.71 -10.08
C THR A 47 -0.94 0.02 -9.31
N HIS A 48 -1.16 -1.28 -9.59
CA HIS A 48 -2.22 -2.07 -9.01
C HIS A 48 -1.72 -3.46 -8.64
N LEU A 49 -2.23 -3.98 -7.53
CA LEU A 49 -2.01 -5.35 -7.09
C LEU A 49 -3.29 -6.18 -7.30
N SER A 50 -3.13 -7.47 -7.52
CA SER A 50 -4.27 -8.40 -7.46
C SER A 50 -4.68 -8.58 -6.00
N GLY A 51 -5.95 -8.35 -5.70
CA GLY A 51 -6.49 -8.45 -4.35
C GLY A 51 -7.96 -8.82 -4.35
N TRP A 52 -8.62 -8.64 -3.22
CA TRP A 52 -9.98 -9.05 -2.96
C TRP A 52 -10.84 -7.86 -2.52
N ARG A 53 -12.10 -7.87 -2.95
CA ARG A 53 -13.14 -6.95 -2.47
C ARG A 53 -14.39 -7.73 -2.12
N VAL A 54 -15.18 -7.17 -1.22
CA VAL A 54 -16.54 -7.65 -0.95
C VAL A 54 -17.48 -6.98 -1.95
N THR A 55 -18.04 -7.74 -2.88
CA THR A 55 -19.13 -7.28 -3.73
C THR A 55 -20.42 -7.32 -2.91
N VAL A 56 -20.95 -6.15 -2.59
CA VAL A 56 -22.12 -5.98 -1.71
C VAL A 56 -23.42 -6.28 -2.45
N ILE A 57 -23.55 -5.76 -3.67
CA ILE A 57 -24.70 -5.99 -4.55
C ILE A 57 -24.27 -5.94 -6.03
N THR A 58 -24.97 -6.71 -6.84
CA THR A 58 -24.96 -6.63 -8.30
C THR A 58 -26.39 -6.40 -8.76
N THR A 59 -26.64 -5.32 -9.51
CA THR A 59 -27.99 -4.93 -9.95
C THR A 59 -27.94 -4.23 -11.31
N THR A 60 -29.02 -4.30 -12.06
CA THR A 60 -29.18 -3.54 -13.32
C THR A 60 -29.69 -2.10 -13.07
N ASP A 61 -30.21 -1.83 -11.86
CA ASP A 61 -30.76 -0.53 -11.51
C ASP A 61 -29.73 0.31 -10.72
N ARG A 62 -29.35 1.43 -11.32
CA ARG A 62 -28.44 2.39 -10.69
C ARG A 62 -28.98 2.99 -9.39
N ARG A 63 -30.29 3.23 -9.29
CA ARG A 63 -30.88 3.81 -8.07
C ARG A 63 -30.76 2.86 -6.89
N VAL A 64 -30.99 1.56 -7.13
CA VAL A 64 -30.82 0.52 -6.12
C VAL A 64 -29.36 0.46 -5.66
N MET A 65 -28.39 0.54 -6.59
CA MET A 65 -26.97 0.57 -6.25
C MET A 65 -26.63 1.78 -5.38
N GLU A 66 -27.07 2.99 -5.74
CA GLU A 66 -26.78 4.22 -4.97
C GLU A 66 -27.43 4.20 -3.58
N GLN A 67 -28.65 3.68 -3.46
CA GLN A 67 -29.33 3.51 -2.17
C GLN A 67 -28.55 2.51 -1.28
N THR A 68 -28.16 1.37 -1.85
CA THR A 68 -27.38 0.35 -1.14
C THR A 68 -26.02 0.90 -0.71
N LYS A 69 -25.36 1.71 -1.55
CA LYS A 69 -24.10 2.38 -1.21
C LYS A 69 -24.26 3.30 0.01
N THR A 70 -25.30 4.14 -0.01
CA THR A 70 -25.59 5.06 1.11
C THR A 70 -25.89 4.29 2.40
N GLU A 71 -26.66 3.23 2.29
CA GLU A 71 -26.97 2.36 3.43
C GLU A 71 -25.74 1.63 3.95
N PHE A 72 -24.88 1.14 3.05
CA PHE A 72 -23.63 0.47 3.41
C PHE A 72 -22.70 1.42 4.18
N GLN A 73 -22.49 2.63 3.68
CA GLN A 73 -21.62 3.62 4.29
C GLN A 73 -22.08 4.10 5.68
N LYS A 74 -23.38 4.01 5.97
CA LYS A 74 -23.92 4.29 7.32
C LYS A 74 -23.58 3.20 8.34
N ASN A 75 -23.38 1.96 7.89
CA ASN A 75 -23.24 0.81 8.78
C ASN A 75 -21.82 0.25 8.85
N TYR A 76 -20.99 0.53 7.85
CA TYR A 76 -19.64 -0.03 7.71
C TYR A 76 -18.63 1.05 7.36
N ASN A 77 -17.50 1.05 8.04
CA ASN A 77 -16.38 1.96 7.76
C ASN A 77 -15.40 1.33 6.75
N LEU A 78 -15.92 0.88 5.62
CA LEU A 78 -15.14 0.35 4.52
C LEU A 78 -15.28 1.27 3.30
N SER A 79 -14.17 1.53 2.61
CA SER A 79 -14.20 2.27 1.34
C SER A 79 -15.11 1.57 0.34
N THR A 80 -15.89 2.33 -0.40
CA THR A 80 -16.81 1.78 -1.41
C THR A 80 -16.45 2.27 -2.79
N LYS A 81 -16.47 1.35 -3.75
CA LYS A 81 -16.27 1.61 -5.17
C LYS A 81 -17.38 0.95 -5.95
N TRP A 82 -17.91 1.62 -6.95
CA TRP A 82 -18.87 0.99 -7.86
C TRP A 82 -18.29 0.92 -9.27
N GLU A 83 -18.72 -0.06 -10.02
CA GLU A 83 -18.30 -0.33 -11.37
C GLU A 83 -19.50 -0.73 -12.21
N TYR A 84 -19.60 -0.19 -13.42
CA TYR A 84 -20.59 -0.64 -14.39
C TYR A 84 -19.94 -1.60 -15.39
N LYS A 85 -20.41 -2.82 -15.40
CA LYS A 85 -20.10 -3.82 -16.42
C LYS A 85 -21.41 -4.26 -17.03
N GLU A 86 -21.66 -3.80 -18.23
CA GLU A 86 -22.93 -3.99 -18.93
C GLU A 86 -23.46 -5.42 -18.81
N PRO A 87 -24.69 -5.63 -18.38
CA PRO A 87 -25.71 -4.63 -18.00
C PRO A 87 -25.75 -4.33 -16.50
N TYR A 88 -24.74 -4.69 -15.70
CA TYR A 88 -24.79 -4.67 -14.23
C TYR A 88 -23.94 -3.56 -13.60
N TYR A 89 -24.49 -2.97 -12.55
CA TYR A 89 -23.75 -2.18 -11.58
C TYR A 89 -23.28 -3.09 -10.43
N HIS A 90 -22.00 -3.05 -10.12
CA HIS A 90 -21.40 -3.77 -9.01
C HIS A 90 -20.97 -2.77 -7.95
N LEU A 91 -21.51 -2.89 -6.74
CA LEU A 91 -21.03 -2.15 -5.58
C LEU A 91 -20.03 -3.02 -4.83
N LYS A 92 -18.80 -2.55 -4.73
CA LYS A 92 -17.70 -3.25 -4.09
C LYS A 92 -17.24 -2.47 -2.85
N ALA A 93 -16.82 -3.16 -1.80
CA ALA A 93 -16.36 -2.58 -0.56
C ALA A 93 -15.05 -3.19 -0.08
N GLY A 94 -14.22 -2.34 0.55
CA GLY A 94 -12.89 -2.69 1.05
C GLY A 94 -11.88 -2.96 -0.05
N ALA A 95 -10.62 -3.04 0.35
CA ALA A 95 -9.50 -3.41 -0.49
C ALA A 95 -8.60 -4.33 0.35
N PHE A 96 -8.50 -5.60 0.00
CA PHE A 96 -7.80 -6.62 0.78
C PHE A 96 -6.79 -7.34 -0.09
N LEU A 97 -5.52 -7.40 0.34
CA LEU A 97 -4.51 -8.20 -0.34
C LEU A 97 -4.65 -9.69 0.00
N ASN A 98 -5.14 -9.99 1.20
CA ASN A 98 -5.32 -11.34 1.69
C ASN A 98 -6.80 -11.76 1.57
N ARG A 99 -7.03 -12.99 1.07
CA ARG A 99 -8.36 -13.57 0.94
C ARG A 99 -9.06 -13.76 2.28
N ASN A 100 -8.31 -14.11 3.32
CA ASN A 100 -8.88 -14.36 4.64
C ASN A 100 -9.45 -13.07 5.27
N ASP A 101 -8.77 -11.94 5.08
CA ASP A 101 -9.24 -10.64 5.56
C ASP A 101 -10.54 -10.22 4.84
N ALA A 102 -10.61 -10.48 3.54
CA ALA A 102 -11.83 -10.26 2.77
C ALA A 102 -12.99 -11.17 3.23
N LEU A 103 -12.72 -12.42 3.58
CA LEU A 103 -13.72 -13.35 4.12
C LEU A 103 -14.22 -12.89 5.50
N TYR A 104 -13.32 -12.44 6.35
CA TYR A 104 -13.69 -11.91 7.66
C TYR A 104 -14.61 -10.67 7.53
N ALA A 105 -14.26 -9.75 6.64
CA ALA A 105 -15.11 -8.61 6.32
C ALA A 105 -16.46 -9.04 5.75
N LEU A 106 -16.48 -10.04 4.85
CA LEU A 106 -17.70 -10.59 4.26
C LEU A 106 -18.67 -11.14 5.30
N GLU A 107 -18.17 -11.87 6.32
CA GLU A 107 -19.03 -12.40 7.38
C GLU A 107 -19.79 -11.29 8.11
N SER A 108 -19.11 -10.18 8.37
CA SER A 108 -19.76 -9.01 8.98
C SER A 108 -20.81 -8.40 8.04
N VAL A 109 -20.47 -8.21 6.75
CA VAL A 109 -21.33 -7.60 5.74
C VAL A 109 -22.57 -8.46 5.46
N LYS A 110 -22.42 -9.78 5.42
CA LYS A 110 -23.55 -10.72 5.18
C LYS A 110 -24.65 -10.66 6.22
N LYS A 111 -24.38 -10.17 7.42
CA LYS A 111 -25.42 -9.98 8.45
C LYS A 111 -26.55 -9.04 7.96
N LYS A 112 -26.23 -8.09 7.10
CA LYS A 112 -27.18 -7.12 6.55
C LYS A 112 -27.38 -7.28 5.04
N PHE A 113 -26.34 -7.63 4.31
CA PHE A 113 -26.34 -7.79 2.86
C PHE A 113 -26.06 -9.26 2.51
N SER A 114 -27.09 -10.10 2.60
CA SER A 114 -26.98 -11.57 2.45
C SER A 114 -26.46 -12.02 1.08
N SER A 115 -26.69 -11.21 0.04
CA SER A 115 -26.22 -11.46 -1.33
C SER A 115 -24.74 -11.14 -1.54
N ALA A 116 -24.04 -10.59 -0.54
CA ALA A 116 -22.64 -10.21 -0.67
C ALA A 116 -21.74 -11.43 -0.87
N PHE A 117 -20.67 -11.25 -1.64
CA PHE A 117 -19.64 -12.26 -1.89
C PHE A 117 -18.27 -11.59 -2.11
N ILE A 118 -17.19 -12.36 -2.01
CA ILE A 118 -15.86 -11.86 -2.35
C ILE A 118 -15.58 -12.02 -3.83
N SER A 119 -14.88 -11.06 -4.40
CA SER A 119 -14.43 -11.08 -5.80
C SER A 119 -12.98 -10.61 -5.91
N LEU A 120 -12.24 -11.19 -6.86
CA LEU A 120 -10.92 -10.71 -7.25
C LEU A 120 -11.05 -9.35 -7.93
N ASP A 121 -10.15 -8.42 -7.59
CA ASP A 121 -10.11 -7.10 -8.19
C ASP A 121 -8.68 -6.56 -8.25
N LYS A 122 -8.48 -5.50 -9.03
CA LYS A 122 -7.24 -4.73 -9.03
C LYS A 122 -7.32 -3.67 -7.94
N ILE A 123 -6.41 -3.75 -6.97
CA ILE A 123 -6.31 -2.82 -5.86
C ILE A 123 -5.17 -1.85 -6.16
N ALA A 124 -5.47 -0.56 -6.19
CA ALA A 124 -4.45 0.47 -6.32
C ALA A 124 -3.73 0.67 -4.98
N TYR A 125 -2.47 1.11 -5.02
CA TYR A 125 -1.67 1.28 -3.80
C TYR A 125 -2.23 2.32 -2.82
N ASP A 126 -2.95 3.30 -3.32
CA ASP A 126 -3.62 4.35 -2.55
C ASP A 126 -4.95 3.92 -1.90
N GLU A 127 -5.41 2.71 -2.24
CA GLU A 127 -6.63 2.12 -1.67
C GLU A 127 -6.35 1.17 -0.49
N LEU A 128 -5.06 0.95 -0.14
CA LEU A 128 -4.61 0.02 0.92
C LEU A 128 -4.47 0.71 2.32
#